data_a6ec1e3e52ae699d1879af12772c6448
#
_entry.id   a6ec1e3e52ae699d1879af12772c6448
#
_cell.length_a   1.000
_cell.length_b   1.000
_cell.length_c   1.000
_cell.angle_alpha   90.00
_cell.angle_beta   90.00
_cell.angle_gamma   90.00
#
_symmetry.space_group_name_H-M   'P 1'
#
loop_
_entity.id
_entity.type
_entity.pdbx_description
1 polymer ?
#
loop_
_entity_poly.entity_id
_entity_poly.type
_entity_poly.pdbx_seq_one_letter_code
_entity_poly.pdbx_strand_id
1 'polypeptide(L)'
;MGKIKGIKTQLQQSGLLVFILIMVVVLTLLSDRFLTPANLINILRQASINGIISVGMMLVILTAGIDLSVGAILALSVVVTADLMHQGLPPFVAAVLGLGIGGFLGFVNGWLVSRIRVPPFIATLGMMSFARGLALAYTGGKPVTGLDEGFRFLGTGIVGPIPMPVIIAFLVFLSGYILLAKTRVGTYLYALGENQEAAWFSGIATGFYTKFVFTASGVLAALSGMILIARLDSAQPVIGLGYEFDAIAAVVIGGTSLAGGEGRLSGTLLGVLIIAMLNNALNLINVSSFYEGIVKGMVIALALILHGLVSKL
;
A
#
# COMPACT_ATOMS: atom_id res chain seq x y z
N MET A 1 -31.89 8.27 0.39
CA MET A 1 -30.51 8.05 0.90
C MET A 1 -29.47 7.85 -0.21
N GLY A 2 -29.70 7.05 -1.25
CA GLY A 2 -28.69 6.78 -2.28
C GLY A 2 -28.19 7.97 -3.10
N LYS A 3 -29.07 8.94 -3.44
CA LYS A 3 -28.69 10.14 -4.21
C LYS A 3 -27.77 11.10 -3.43
N ILE A 4 -27.98 11.26 -2.13
CA ILE A 4 -27.15 12.14 -1.28
C ILE A 4 -25.74 11.55 -1.09
N LYS A 5 -25.63 10.21 -0.86
CA LYS A 5 -24.31 9.52 -0.82
C LYS A 5 -23.57 9.66 -2.15
N GLY A 6 -24.25 9.62 -3.29
CA GLY A 6 -23.65 9.81 -4.61
C GLY A 6 -23.07 11.21 -4.81
N ILE A 7 -23.78 12.26 -4.41
CA ILE A 7 -23.36 13.67 -4.52
C ILE A 7 -22.15 13.94 -3.60
N LYS A 8 -22.18 13.46 -2.34
CA LYS A 8 -21.07 13.62 -1.39
C LYS A 8 -19.78 12.98 -1.94
N THR A 9 -19.91 11.83 -2.57
CA THR A 9 -18.75 11.13 -3.17
C THR A 9 -18.20 11.85 -4.40
N GLN A 10 -19.06 12.39 -5.27
CA GLN A 10 -18.62 13.19 -6.42
C GLN A 10 -17.90 14.46 -5.97
N LEU A 11 -18.41 15.15 -4.96
CA LEU A 11 -17.77 16.33 -4.38
C LEU A 11 -16.38 16.00 -3.79
N GLN A 12 -16.24 14.88 -3.08
CA GLN A 12 -14.92 14.45 -2.55
C GLN A 12 -13.93 14.15 -3.66
N GLN A 13 -14.32 13.39 -4.69
CA GLN A 13 -13.42 13.08 -5.81
C GLN A 13 -13.05 14.33 -6.62
N SER A 14 -14.01 15.24 -6.85
CA SER A 14 -13.75 16.52 -7.49
C SER A 14 -12.77 17.37 -6.67
N GLY A 15 -12.89 17.38 -5.35
CA GLY A 15 -11.97 18.08 -4.45
C GLY A 15 -10.54 17.52 -4.53
N LEU A 16 -10.39 16.19 -4.57
CA LEU A 16 -9.07 15.56 -4.74
C LEU A 16 -8.44 15.86 -6.11
N LEU A 17 -9.24 15.88 -7.18
CA LEU A 17 -8.74 16.24 -8.51
C LEU A 17 -8.31 17.71 -8.56
N VAL A 18 -9.07 18.62 -7.97
CA VAL A 18 -8.68 20.04 -7.85
C VAL A 18 -7.39 20.17 -7.04
N PHE A 19 -7.25 19.43 -5.95
CA PHE A 19 -6.02 19.43 -5.14
C PHE A 19 -4.83 18.93 -5.93
N ILE A 20 -4.97 17.85 -6.71
CA ILE A 20 -3.91 17.35 -7.62
C ILE A 20 -3.53 18.42 -8.65
N LEU A 21 -4.50 19.09 -9.25
CA LEU A 21 -4.22 20.17 -10.22
C LEU A 21 -3.45 21.33 -9.60
N ILE A 22 -3.85 21.74 -8.38
CA ILE A 22 -3.11 22.77 -7.62
C ILE A 22 -1.69 22.31 -7.34
N MET A 23 -1.50 21.06 -6.89
CA MET A 23 -0.17 20.49 -6.67
C MET A 23 0.66 20.52 -7.95
N VAL A 24 0.11 20.10 -9.10
CA VAL A 24 0.81 20.14 -10.39
C VAL A 24 1.27 21.55 -10.71
N VAL A 25 0.39 22.56 -10.57
CA VAL A 25 0.75 23.96 -10.83
C VAL A 25 1.86 24.43 -9.90
N VAL A 26 1.69 24.21 -8.58
CA VAL A 26 2.68 24.65 -7.57
C VAL A 26 4.04 23.98 -7.81
N LEU A 27 4.06 22.66 -8.05
CA LEU A 27 5.30 21.92 -8.26
C LEU A 27 6.00 22.30 -9.58
N THR A 28 5.23 22.65 -10.60
CA THR A 28 5.79 23.18 -11.86
C THR A 28 6.45 24.54 -11.66
N LEU A 29 5.88 25.41 -10.80
CA LEU A 29 6.47 26.69 -10.45
C LEU A 29 7.71 26.56 -9.56
N LEU A 30 7.79 25.50 -8.74
CA LEU A 30 8.90 25.26 -7.81
C LEU A 30 10.10 24.56 -8.50
N SER A 31 9.88 23.82 -9.57
CA SER A 31 10.94 23.05 -10.23
C SER A 31 10.67 22.83 -11.73
N ASP A 32 11.57 23.34 -12.55
CA ASP A 32 11.55 23.14 -14.01
C ASP A 32 11.63 21.66 -14.43
N ARG A 33 12.09 20.80 -13.50
CA ARG A 33 12.22 19.35 -13.73
C ARG A 33 10.93 18.58 -13.49
N PHE A 34 9.92 19.19 -12.84
CA PHE A 34 8.72 18.46 -12.40
C PHE A 34 7.96 17.83 -13.58
N LEU A 35 7.68 18.59 -14.65
CA LEU A 35 6.94 18.11 -15.83
C LEU A 35 7.81 17.40 -16.88
N THR A 36 9.08 17.13 -16.59
CA THR A 36 9.91 16.37 -17.53
C THR A 36 9.41 14.94 -17.69
N PRO A 37 9.45 14.32 -18.89
CA PRO A 37 9.02 12.94 -19.10
C PRO A 37 9.70 11.95 -18.16
N ALA A 38 11.00 12.14 -17.89
CA ALA A 38 11.77 11.31 -16.98
C ALA A 38 11.21 11.35 -15.55
N ASN A 39 10.85 12.56 -15.06
CA ASN A 39 10.29 12.72 -13.72
C ASN A 39 8.86 12.18 -13.62
N LEU A 40 8.03 12.39 -14.64
CA LEU A 40 6.67 11.84 -14.69
C LEU A 40 6.70 10.29 -14.64
N ILE A 41 7.61 9.66 -15.39
CA ILE A 41 7.83 8.21 -15.31
C ILE A 41 8.28 7.80 -13.90
N ASN A 42 9.11 8.59 -13.25
CA ASN A 42 9.57 8.35 -11.89
C ASN A 42 8.41 8.41 -10.87
N ILE A 43 7.54 9.41 -10.98
CA ILE A 43 6.32 9.54 -10.18
C ILE A 43 5.44 8.31 -10.37
N LEU A 44 5.21 7.89 -11.62
CA LEU A 44 4.39 6.71 -11.92
C LEU A 44 4.98 5.42 -11.33
N ARG A 45 6.31 5.23 -11.37
CA ARG A 45 6.99 4.08 -10.74
C ARG A 45 6.83 4.11 -9.22
N GLN A 46 7.00 5.25 -8.57
CA GLN A 46 6.79 5.40 -7.12
C GLN A 46 5.33 5.18 -6.74
N ALA A 47 4.40 5.78 -7.50
CA ALA A 47 2.97 5.59 -7.33
C ALA A 47 2.56 4.11 -7.47
N SER A 48 3.21 3.36 -8.37
CA SER A 48 2.94 1.93 -8.56
C SER A 48 3.28 1.11 -7.32
N ILE A 49 4.45 1.35 -6.73
CA ILE A 49 4.92 0.63 -5.53
C ILE A 49 4.00 0.93 -4.36
N ASN A 50 3.77 2.21 -4.04
CA ASN A 50 2.88 2.62 -2.95
C ASN A 50 1.43 2.23 -3.22
N GLY A 51 0.99 2.26 -4.49
CA GLY A 51 -0.35 1.90 -4.91
C GLY A 51 -0.68 0.43 -4.64
N ILE A 52 0.24 -0.48 -4.93
CA ILE A 52 0.05 -1.91 -4.67
C ILE A 52 -0.16 -2.17 -3.18
N ILE A 53 0.67 -1.56 -2.31
CA ILE A 53 0.50 -1.66 -0.85
C ILE A 53 -0.83 -1.04 -0.42
N SER A 54 -1.19 0.12 -1.00
CA SER A 54 -2.41 0.85 -0.65
C SER A 54 -3.68 0.07 -1.01
N VAL A 55 -3.67 -0.76 -2.06
CA VAL A 55 -4.80 -1.67 -2.34
C VAL A 55 -4.96 -2.67 -1.19
N GLY A 56 -3.89 -3.29 -0.71
CA GLY A 56 -3.91 -4.19 0.45
C GLY A 56 -4.39 -3.48 1.71
N MET A 57 -3.82 -2.31 1.99
CA MET A 57 -4.20 -1.47 3.13
C MET A 57 -5.68 -1.07 3.08
N MET A 58 -6.20 -0.70 1.90
CA MET A 58 -7.61 -0.38 1.74
C MET A 58 -8.51 -1.58 2.09
N LEU A 59 -8.18 -2.80 1.67
CA LEU A 59 -8.95 -3.99 2.03
C LEU A 59 -9.00 -4.19 3.54
N VAL A 60 -7.89 -3.96 4.24
CA VAL A 60 -7.80 -4.06 5.70
C VAL A 60 -8.59 -2.95 6.37
N ILE A 61 -8.44 -1.68 5.93
CA ILE A 61 -9.16 -0.53 6.50
C ILE A 61 -10.67 -0.65 6.27
N LEU A 62 -11.11 -1.17 5.12
CA LEU A 62 -12.53 -1.43 4.87
C LEU A 62 -13.16 -2.36 5.91
N THR A 63 -12.39 -3.24 6.55
CA THR A 63 -12.85 -4.12 7.63
C THR A 63 -12.59 -3.56 9.02
N ALA A 64 -12.40 -2.23 9.15
CA ALA A 64 -12.06 -1.52 10.39
C ALA A 64 -10.74 -1.98 11.02
N GLY A 65 -9.81 -2.53 10.23
CA GLY A 65 -8.46 -2.91 10.63
C GLY A 65 -7.41 -1.88 10.20
N ILE A 66 -6.22 -1.96 10.79
CA ILE A 66 -5.02 -1.23 10.34
C ILE A 66 -3.86 -2.23 10.33
N ASP A 67 -3.11 -2.26 9.22
CA ASP A 67 -1.95 -3.13 9.07
C ASP A 67 -0.65 -2.32 9.06
N LEU A 68 -0.02 -2.18 10.23
CA LEU A 68 1.27 -1.51 10.36
C LEU A 68 2.46 -2.37 9.91
N SER A 69 2.24 -3.65 9.65
CA SER A 69 3.33 -4.57 9.37
C SER A 69 3.76 -4.61 7.90
N VAL A 70 3.02 -3.95 6.99
CA VAL A 70 3.23 -4.05 5.53
C VAL A 70 4.67 -3.71 5.11
N GLY A 71 5.28 -2.66 5.69
CA GLY A 71 6.67 -2.28 5.39
C GLY A 71 7.70 -3.27 5.90
N ALA A 72 7.44 -3.92 7.05
CA ALA A 72 8.34 -4.93 7.61
C ALA A 72 8.16 -6.30 6.93
N ILE A 73 6.93 -6.69 6.58
CA ILE A 73 6.64 -7.88 5.77
C ILE A 73 7.29 -7.76 4.40
N LEU A 74 7.17 -6.60 3.75
CA LEU A 74 7.87 -6.26 2.52
C LEU A 74 9.36 -6.56 2.67
N ALA A 75 10.02 -5.97 3.68
CA ALA A 75 11.46 -6.11 3.88
C ALA A 75 11.89 -7.56 4.08
N LEU A 76 11.22 -8.31 4.96
CA LEU A 76 11.53 -9.71 5.20
C LEU A 76 11.34 -10.56 3.93
N SER A 77 10.22 -10.38 3.24
CA SER A 77 9.93 -11.11 2.00
C SER A 77 11.01 -10.90 0.96
N VAL A 78 11.48 -9.66 0.77
CA VAL A 78 12.44 -9.36 -0.31
C VAL A 78 13.87 -9.76 0.03
N VAL A 79 14.29 -9.67 1.31
CA VAL A 79 15.64 -10.13 1.65
C VAL A 79 15.77 -11.64 1.51
N VAL A 80 14.73 -12.40 1.88
CA VAL A 80 14.69 -13.85 1.66
C VAL A 80 14.64 -14.17 0.17
N THR A 81 13.79 -13.46 -0.61
CA THR A 81 13.73 -13.66 -2.07
C THR A 81 15.10 -13.43 -2.73
N ALA A 82 15.78 -12.34 -2.37
CA ALA A 82 17.09 -12.01 -2.91
C ALA A 82 18.16 -13.05 -2.54
N ASP A 83 18.17 -13.51 -1.29
CA ASP A 83 19.11 -14.52 -0.82
C ASP A 83 18.86 -15.88 -1.48
N LEU A 84 17.62 -16.29 -1.65
CA LEU A 84 17.27 -17.52 -2.38
C LEU A 84 17.76 -17.51 -3.84
N MET A 85 17.70 -16.36 -4.52
CA MET A 85 18.28 -16.19 -5.85
C MET A 85 19.81 -16.35 -5.82
N HIS A 86 20.49 -15.79 -4.81
CA HIS A 86 21.93 -15.96 -4.62
C HIS A 86 22.33 -17.42 -4.33
N GLN A 87 21.46 -18.19 -3.69
CA GLN A 87 21.65 -19.62 -3.47
C GLN A 87 21.38 -20.47 -4.74
N GLY A 88 21.06 -19.81 -5.87
CA GLY A 88 20.90 -20.48 -7.17
C GLY A 88 19.45 -20.91 -7.48
N LEU A 89 18.45 -20.49 -6.69
CA LEU A 89 17.05 -20.75 -7.04
C LEU A 89 16.65 -19.89 -8.24
N PRO A 90 15.85 -20.45 -9.18
CA PRO A 90 15.30 -19.65 -10.27
C PRO A 90 14.51 -18.44 -9.74
N PRO A 91 14.64 -17.25 -10.36
CA PRO A 91 14.02 -16.01 -9.88
C PRO A 91 12.51 -16.12 -9.66
N PHE A 92 11.82 -16.84 -10.54
CA PHE A 92 10.39 -17.10 -10.40
C PHE A 92 10.06 -17.89 -9.12
N VAL A 93 10.83 -18.93 -8.81
CA VAL A 93 10.61 -19.76 -7.62
C VAL A 93 10.89 -18.94 -6.36
N ALA A 94 12.00 -18.19 -6.34
CA ALA A 94 12.33 -17.30 -5.23
C ALA A 94 11.24 -16.25 -4.98
N ALA A 95 10.69 -15.66 -6.07
CA ALA A 95 9.58 -14.70 -5.98
C ALA A 95 8.32 -15.34 -5.41
N VAL A 96 7.93 -16.52 -5.86
CA VAL A 96 6.75 -17.24 -5.33
C VAL A 96 6.91 -17.53 -3.83
N LEU A 97 8.11 -17.98 -3.41
CA LEU A 97 8.38 -18.22 -1.99
C LEU A 97 8.31 -16.92 -1.17
N GLY A 98 8.85 -15.82 -1.68
CA GLY A 98 8.75 -14.52 -1.02
C GLY A 98 7.32 -14.00 -0.93
N LEU A 99 6.49 -14.17 -1.97
CA LEU A 99 5.05 -13.88 -1.90
C LEU A 99 4.36 -14.77 -0.86
N GLY A 100 4.77 -16.05 -0.78
CA GLY A 100 4.30 -16.99 0.24
C GLY A 100 4.62 -16.53 1.66
N ILE A 101 5.82 -16.01 1.91
CA ILE A 101 6.21 -15.42 3.19
C ILE A 101 5.31 -14.25 3.54
N GLY A 102 5.11 -13.30 2.61
CA GLY A 102 4.22 -12.17 2.82
C GLY A 102 2.79 -12.60 3.13
N GLY A 103 2.25 -13.54 2.35
CA GLY A 103 0.92 -14.10 2.57
C GLY A 103 0.79 -14.83 3.91
N PHE A 104 1.80 -15.60 4.31
CA PHE A 104 1.82 -16.32 5.58
C PHE A 104 1.82 -15.35 6.77
N LEU A 105 2.65 -14.33 6.77
CA LEU A 105 2.70 -13.33 7.84
C LEU A 105 1.41 -12.53 7.91
N GLY A 106 0.84 -12.16 6.76
CA GLY A 106 -0.48 -11.56 6.69
C GLY A 106 -1.57 -12.50 7.24
N PHE A 107 -1.53 -13.79 6.88
CA PHE A 107 -2.45 -14.79 7.42
C PHE A 107 -2.35 -14.88 8.96
N VAL A 108 -1.14 -14.88 9.52
CA VAL A 108 -0.92 -14.87 10.98
C VAL A 108 -1.56 -13.64 11.62
N ASN A 109 -1.40 -12.44 11.05
CA ASN A 109 -2.09 -11.23 11.51
C ASN A 109 -3.60 -11.44 11.51
N GLY A 110 -4.16 -11.87 10.38
CA GLY A 110 -5.60 -12.13 10.26
C GLY A 110 -6.11 -13.20 11.22
N TRP A 111 -5.31 -14.21 11.53
CA TRP A 111 -5.64 -15.25 12.51
C TRP A 111 -5.64 -14.71 13.94
N LEU A 112 -4.62 -13.92 14.31
CA LEU A 112 -4.56 -13.25 15.63
C LEU A 112 -5.78 -12.34 15.86
N VAL A 113 -6.15 -11.56 14.83
CA VAL A 113 -7.29 -10.65 14.90
C VAL A 113 -8.61 -11.42 14.96
N SER A 114 -8.80 -12.41 14.06
CA SER A 114 -10.11 -13.06 13.90
C SER A 114 -10.38 -14.17 14.93
N ARG A 115 -9.35 -14.92 15.34
CA ARG A 115 -9.51 -16.10 16.23
C ARG A 115 -9.16 -15.78 17.67
N ILE A 116 -8.07 -15.05 17.89
CA ILE A 116 -7.60 -14.68 19.24
C ILE A 116 -8.26 -13.38 19.70
N ARG A 117 -8.83 -12.59 18.76
CA ARG A 117 -9.48 -11.28 19.02
C ARG A 117 -8.50 -10.21 19.52
N VAL A 118 -7.24 -10.31 19.11
CA VAL A 118 -6.26 -9.24 19.34
C VAL A 118 -6.67 -8.03 18.50
N PRO A 119 -6.69 -6.81 19.06
CA PRO A 119 -6.92 -5.61 18.25
C PRO A 119 -5.98 -5.54 17.06
N PRO A 120 -6.45 -5.23 15.84
CA PRO A 120 -5.64 -5.22 14.60
C PRO A 120 -4.34 -4.42 14.73
N PHE A 121 -4.41 -3.23 15.31
CA PHE A 121 -3.26 -2.36 15.54
C PHE A 121 -2.18 -3.06 16.38
N ILE A 122 -2.56 -3.76 17.47
CA ILE A 122 -1.61 -4.45 18.36
C ILE A 122 -0.99 -5.65 17.66
N ALA A 123 -1.79 -6.45 16.95
CA ALA A 123 -1.32 -7.62 16.22
C ALA A 123 -0.29 -7.22 15.15
N THR A 124 -0.60 -6.20 14.36
CA THR A 124 0.26 -5.77 13.25
C THR A 124 1.49 -4.99 13.72
N LEU A 125 1.41 -4.26 14.85
CA LEU A 125 2.58 -3.65 15.49
C LEU A 125 3.57 -4.71 16.00
N GLY A 126 3.06 -5.78 16.62
CA GLY A 126 3.87 -6.94 17.02
C GLY A 126 4.51 -7.60 15.80
N MET A 127 3.73 -7.85 14.74
CA MET A 127 4.24 -8.41 13.49
C MET A 127 5.27 -7.51 12.80
N MET A 128 5.08 -6.19 12.81
CA MET A 128 6.05 -5.23 12.30
C MET A 128 7.41 -5.39 12.98
N SER A 129 7.41 -5.44 14.31
CA SER A 129 8.64 -5.62 15.10
C SER A 129 9.27 -6.99 14.85
N PHE A 130 8.47 -8.05 14.81
CA PHE A 130 8.92 -9.41 14.52
C PHE A 130 9.54 -9.53 13.12
N ALA A 131 8.81 -9.14 12.08
CA ALA A 131 9.29 -9.25 10.70
C ALA A 131 10.53 -8.39 10.44
N ARG A 132 10.59 -7.18 11.01
CA ARG A 132 11.75 -6.31 10.91
C ARG A 132 12.96 -6.89 11.64
N GLY A 133 12.77 -7.37 12.86
CA GLY A 133 13.83 -8.04 13.63
C GLY A 133 14.36 -9.27 12.91
N LEU A 134 13.48 -10.08 12.32
CA LEU A 134 13.86 -11.27 11.58
C LEU A 134 14.61 -10.91 10.28
N ALA A 135 14.20 -9.88 9.55
CA ALA A 135 14.90 -9.39 8.35
C ALA A 135 16.34 -8.95 8.68
N LEU A 136 16.51 -8.21 9.80
CA LEU A 136 17.83 -7.78 10.28
C LEU A 136 18.69 -8.95 10.75
N ALA A 137 18.12 -9.87 11.53
CA ALA A 137 18.84 -11.05 12.01
C ALA A 137 19.27 -11.96 10.87
N TYR A 138 18.39 -12.19 9.89
CA TYR A 138 18.64 -13.05 8.73
C TYR A 138 19.81 -12.54 7.87
N THR A 139 19.89 -11.21 7.65
CA THR A 139 20.93 -10.60 6.80
C THR A 139 22.16 -10.12 7.57
N GLY A 140 22.13 -10.17 8.90
CA GLY A 140 23.16 -9.50 9.74
C GLY A 140 23.18 -7.98 9.53
N GLY A 141 22.05 -7.38 9.15
CA GLY A 141 21.92 -5.95 8.83
C GLY A 141 22.50 -5.55 7.47
N LYS A 142 23.03 -6.47 6.68
CA LYS A 142 23.67 -6.19 5.39
C LYS A 142 22.67 -6.25 4.24
N PRO A 143 22.84 -5.44 3.18
CA PRO A 143 22.03 -5.54 1.98
C PRO A 143 22.44 -6.77 1.14
N VAL A 144 21.48 -7.37 0.44
CA VAL A 144 21.70 -8.37 -0.61
C VAL A 144 21.58 -7.65 -1.96
N THR A 145 22.66 -7.63 -2.77
CA THR A 145 22.75 -6.85 -4.02
C THR A 145 23.13 -7.75 -5.19
N GLY A 146 22.95 -7.28 -6.43
CA GLY A 146 23.30 -8.06 -7.63
C GLY A 146 22.24 -9.10 -7.95
N LEU A 147 20.99 -8.64 -8.11
CA LEU A 147 19.83 -9.48 -8.42
C LEU A 147 19.88 -9.92 -9.90
N ASP A 148 19.27 -11.07 -10.17
CA ASP A 148 19.13 -11.59 -11.54
C ASP A 148 18.50 -10.57 -12.49
N GLU A 149 19.04 -10.44 -13.73
CA GLU A 149 18.55 -9.47 -14.71
C GLU A 149 17.10 -9.72 -15.10
N GLY A 150 16.67 -10.97 -15.22
CA GLY A 150 15.28 -11.32 -15.51
C GLY A 150 14.34 -10.87 -14.39
N PHE A 151 14.77 -10.98 -13.13
CA PHE A 151 14.01 -10.47 -11.98
C PHE A 151 13.96 -8.94 -11.98
N ARG A 152 15.07 -8.27 -12.31
CA ARG A 152 15.14 -6.80 -12.38
C ARG A 152 14.18 -6.20 -13.39
N PHE A 153 13.75 -6.96 -14.40
CA PHE A 153 12.72 -6.52 -15.36
C PHE A 153 11.41 -6.11 -14.66
N LEU A 154 11.07 -6.69 -13.51
CA LEU A 154 9.88 -6.29 -12.73
C LEU A 154 9.92 -4.82 -12.29
N GLY A 155 11.10 -4.28 -12.00
CA GLY A 155 11.28 -2.90 -11.52
C GLY A 155 11.76 -1.92 -12.57
N THR A 156 12.56 -2.38 -13.54
CA THR A 156 13.22 -1.52 -14.56
C THR A 156 12.65 -1.67 -15.95
N GLY A 157 11.98 -2.82 -16.23
CA GLY A 157 11.45 -3.16 -17.55
C GLY A 157 10.46 -2.14 -18.09
N ILE A 158 10.41 -2.05 -19.43
CA ILE A 158 9.50 -1.18 -20.16
C ILE A 158 8.82 -2.04 -21.23
N VAL A 159 7.49 -1.97 -21.31
CA VAL A 159 6.68 -2.65 -22.33
C VAL A 159 6.01 -1.58 -23.19
N GLY A 160 6.49 -1.39 -24.42
CA GLY A 160 6.13 -0.22 -25.22
C GLY A 160 6.59 1.09 -24.52
N PRO A 161 5.70 2.05 -24.29
CA PRO A 161 6.03 3.28 -23.54
C PRO A 161 5.82 3.16 -22.03
N ILE A 162 5.32 2.01 -21.52
CA ILE A 162 4.82 1.88 -20.14
C ILE A 162 5.83 1.09 -19.29
N PRO A 163 6.27 1.63 -18.14
CA PRO A 163 7.09 0.89 -17.18
C PRO A 163 6.35 -0.34 -16.62
N MET A 164 7.06 -1.46 -16.47
CA MET A 164 6.49 -2.70 -15.93
C MET A 164 5.82 -2.53 -14.55
N PRO A 165 6.36 -1.74 -13.58
CA PRO A 165 5.69 -1.45 -12.33
C PRO A 165 4.28 -0.87 -12.49
N VAL A 166 4.07 0.00 -13.49
CA VAL A 166 2.76 0.62 -13.77
C VAL A 166 1.76 -0.41 -14.27
N ILE A 167 2.20 -1.34 -15.12
CA ILE A 167 1.36 -2.43 -15.62
C ILE A 167 0.92 -3.34 -14.47
N ILE A 168 1.86 -3.72 -13.60
CA ILE A 168 1.56 -4.57 -12.43
C ILE A 168 0.59 -3.84 -11.49
N ALA A 169 0.84 -2.56 -11.18
CA ALA A 169 -0.06 -1.77 -10.34
C ALA A 169 -1.46 -1.66 -10.96
N PHE A 170 -1.56 -1.42 -12.26
CA PHE A 170 -2.84 -1.40 -12.96
C PHE A 170 -3.60 -2.73 -12.82
N LEU A 171 -2.93 -3.87 -12.98
CA LEU A 171 -3.55 -5.19 -12.81
C LEU A 171 -4.01 -5.41 -11.36
N VAL A 172 -3.23 -4.95 -10.37
CA VAL A 172 -3.61 -5.01 -8.94
C VAL A 172 -4.83 -4.11 -8.66
N PHE A 173 -4.86 -2.89 -9.16
CA PHE A 173 -6.02 -2.00 -9.02
C PHE A 173 -7.26 -2.56 -9.74
N LEU A 174 -7.10 -3.12 -10.92
CA LEU A 174 -8.19 -3.75 -11.67
C LEU A 174 -8.74 -4.96 -10.92
N SER A 175 -7.88 -5.83 -10.40
CA SER A 175 -8.30 -6.99 -9.60
C SER A 175 -9.01 -6.56 -8.32
N GLY A 176 -8.49 -5.55 -7.62
CA GLY A 176 -9.13 -4.94 -6.45
C GLY A 176 -10.48 -4.33 -6.78
N TYR A 177 -10.61 -3.64 -7.92
CA TYR A 177 -11.90 -3.11 -8.39
C TYR A 177 -12.90 -4.22 -8.67
N ILE A 178 -12.50 -5.27 -9.40
CA ILE A 178 -13.37 -6.42 -9.66
C ILE A 178 -13.80 -7.07 -8.35
N LEU A 179 -12.85 -7.30 -7.44
CA LEU A 179 -13.14 -7.88 -6.12
C LEU A 179 -14.19 -7.06 -5.37
N LEU A 180 -13.96 -5.76 -5.22
CA LEU A 180 -14.81 -4.89 -4.41
C LEU A 180 -16.14 -4.53 -5.07
N ALA A 181 -16.15 -4.28 -6.39
CA ALA A 181 -17.34 -3.75 -7.09
C ALA A 181 -18.18 -4.82 -7.78
N LYS A 182 -17.61 -6.01 -8.08
CA LYS A 182 -18.25 -7.01 -8.93
C LYS A 182 -18.44 -8.37 -8.25
N THR A 183 -17.95 -8.56 -7.01
CA THR A 183 -18.08 -9.85 -6.31
C THR A 183 -18.82 -9.71 -4.98
N ARG A 184 -19.36 -10.85 -4.50
CA ARG A 184 -19.96 -10.94 -3.16
C ARG A 184 -18.94 -10.66 -2.05
N VAL A 185 -17.66 -10.96 -2.31
CA VAL A 185 -16.58 -10.70 -1.35
C VAL A 185 -16.54 -9.21 -1.00
N GLY A 186 -16.59 -8.32 -2.00
CA GLY A 186 -16.63 -6.87 -1.76
C GLY A 186 -17.82 -6.47 -0.88
N THR A 187 -19.04 -6.94 -1.18
CA THR A 187 -20.22 -6.67 -0.36
C THR A 187 -20.03 -7.10 1.09
N TYR A 188 -19.41 -8.27 1.31
CA TYR A 188 -19.16 -8.79 2.66
C TYR A 188 -18.08 -8.00 3.40
N LEU A 189 -17.03 -7.50 2.70
CA LEU A 189 -16.01 -6.66 3.31
C LEU A 189 -16.58 -5.31 3.78
N TYR A 190 -17.44 -4.67 2.98
CA TYR A 190 -18.15 -3.45 3.39
C TYR A 190 -19.08 -3.69 4.58
N ALA A 191 -19.88 -4.76 4.55
CA ALA A 191 -20.78 -5.12 5.64
C ALA A 191 -20.03 -5.41 6.94
N LEU A 192 -18.91 -6.13 6.85
CA LEU A 192 -18.04 -6.46 7.99
C LEU A 192 -17.46 -5.20 8.63
N GLY A 193 -17.05 -4.22 7.83
CA GLY A 193 -16.53 -2.95 8.33
C GLY A 193 -17.60 -2.04 8.92
N GLU A 194 -18.83 -2.07 8.41
CA GLU A 194 -19.93 -1.26 8.94
C GLU A 194 -20.39 -1.78 10.31
N ASN A 195 -20.58 -3.10 10.44
CA ASN A 195 -20.90 -3.74 11.72
C ASN A 195 -20.56 -5.23 11.69
N GLN A 196 -19.46 -5.60 12.33
CA GLN A 196 -18.95 -6.96 12.36
C GLN A 196 -19.94 -7.94 13.01
N GLU A 197 -20.66 -7.53 14.06
CA GLU A 197 -21.61 -8.36 14.77
C GLU A 197 -22.86 -8.62 13.92
N ALA A 198 -23.43 -7.57 13.31
CA ALA A 198 -24.55 -7.70 12.39
C ALA A 198 -24.20 -8.55 11.15
N ALA A 199 -23.00 -8.41 10.61
CA ALA A 199 -22.51 -9.24 9.53
C ALA A 199 -22.44 -10.72 9.92
N TRP A 200 -21.95 -11.02 11.12
CA TRP A 200 -21.89 -12.38 11.65
C TRP A 200 -23.30 -12.98 11.82
N PHE A 201 -24.24 -12.23 12.42
CA PHE A 201 -25.64 -12.68 12.56
C PHE A 201 -26.35 -12.88 11.22
N SER A 202 -25.91 -12.19 10.18
CA SER A 202 -26.37 -12.37 8.79
C SER A 202 -25.74 -13.59 8.08
N GLY A 203 -24.96 -14.41 8.79
CA GLY A 203 -24.32 -15.62 8.25
C GLY A 203 -23.01 -15.37 7.48
N ILE A 204 -22.46 -14.16 7.53
CA ILE A 204 -21.16 -13.88 6.90
C ILE A 204 -20.04 -14.47 7.76
N ALA A 205 -19.13 -15.24 7.13
CA ALA A 205 -17.98 -15.84 7.80
C ALA A 205 -16.89 -14.77 8.11
N THR A 206 -17.18 -13.88 9.08
CA THR A 206 -16.34 -12.69 9.38
C THR A 206 -14.87 -13.04 9.60
N GLY A 207 -14.59 -14.13 10.35
CA GLY A 207 -13.23 -14.58 10.61
C GLY A 207 -12.47 -15.06 9.34
N PHE A 208 -13.17 -15.57 8.34
CA PHE A 208 -12.56 -15.91 7.04
C PHE A 208 -12.16 -14.65 6.28
N TYR A 209 -13.06 -13.68 6.18
CA TYR A 209 -12.81 -12.43 5.45
C TYR A 209 -11.74 -11.58 6.13
N THR A 210 -11.68 -11.54 7.45
CA THR A 210 -10.58 -10.90 8.17
C THR A 210 -9.23 -11.54 7.82
N LYS A 211 -9.11 -12.88 7.85
CA LYS A 211 -7.88 -13.56 7.44
C LYS A 211 -7.54 -13.27 5.98
N PHE A 212 -8.54 -13.28 5.10
CA PHE A 212 -8.34 -13.00 3.68
C PHE A 212 -7.74 -11.62 3.42
N VAL A 213 -8.27 -10.55 4.03
CA VAL A 213 -7.77 -9.18 3.78
C VAL A 213 -6.35 -8.97 4.29
N PHE A 214 -6.00 -9.50 5.46
CA PHE A 214 -4.63 -9.43 5.97
C PHE A 214 -3.65 -10.28 5.14
N THR A 215 -4.08 -11.47 4.69
CA THR A 215 -3.27 -12.30 3.77
C THR A 215 -3.02 -11.56 2.46
N ALA A 216 -4.05 -10.97 1.87
CA ALA A 216 -3.92 -10.18 0.65
C ALA A 216 -3.01 -8.95 0.86
N SER A 217 -3.13 -8.26 2.00
CA SER A 217 -2.23 -7.15 2.38
C SER A 217 -0.77 -7.60 2.41
N GLY A 218 -0.47 -8.74 3.05
CA GLY A 218 0.89 -9.29 3.12
C GLY A 218 1.44 -9.71 1.76
N VAL A 219 0.63 -10.34 0.91
CA VAL A 219 1.04 -10.70 -0.47
C VAL A 219 1.34 -9.45 -1.30
N LEU A 220 0.47 -8.42 -1.22
CA LEU A 220 0.65 -7.17 -1.95
C LEU A 220 1.85 -6.36 -1.43
N ALA A 221 2.12 -6.41 -0.13
CA ALA A 221 3.33 -5.84 0.44
C ALA A 221 4.60 -6.51 -0.10
N ALA A 222 4.63 -7.86 -0.14
CA ALA A 222 5.74 -8.61 -0.72
C ALA A 222 5.91 -8.31 -2.22
N LEU A 223 4.82 -8.28 -2.98
CA LEU A 223 4.85 -7.95 -4.42
C LEU A 223 5.42 -6.55 -4.67
N SER A 224 4.96 -5.57 -3.91
CA SER A 224 5.47 -4.19 -3.99
C SER A 224 6.97 -4.13 -3.68
N GLY A 225 7.40 -4.88 -2.66
CA GLY A 225 8.80 -5.00 -2.28
C GLY A 225 9.66 -5.61 -3.39
N MET A 226 9.17 -6.65 -4.07
CA MET A 226 9.89 -7.25 -5.20
C MET A 226 10.12 -6.27 -6.33
N ILE A 227 9.11 -5.47 -6.67
CA ILE A 227 9.24 -4.40 -7.67
C ILE A 227 10.28 -3.37 -7.21
N LEU A 228 10.26 -3.03 -5.93
CA LEU A 228 11.18 -2.04 -5.35
C LEU A 228 12.63 -2.52 -5.40
N ILE A 229 12.93 -3.75 -4.95
CA ILE A 229 14.30 -4.29 -4.99
C ILE A 229 14.77 -4.57 -6.43
N ALA A 230 13.89 -5.00 -7.32
CA ALA A 230 14.17 -5.15 -8.73
C ALA A 230 14.59 -3.83 -9.39
N ARG A 231 14.05 -2.69 -8.90
CA ARG A 231 14.44 -1.35 -9.35
C ARG A 231 15.77 -0.89 -8.76
N LEU A 232 16.00 -1.18 -7.47
CA LEU A 232 17.16 -0.69 -6.73
C LEU A 232 18.39 -1.59 -6.87
N ASP A 233 18.21 -2.81 -7.39
CA ASP A 233 19.22 -3.87 -7.40
C ASP A 233 19.81 -4.18 -5.99
N SER A 234 18.96 -3.99 -4.97
CA SER A 234 19.38 -4.13 -3.57
C SER A 234 18.18 -4.42 -2.67
N ALA A 235 18.24 -5.53 -1.94
CA ALA A 235 17.32 -5.88 -0.88
C ALA A 235 17.93 -5.54 0.48
N GLN A 236 17.45 -4.48 1.10
CA GLN A 236 17.93 -4.02 2.41
C GLN A 236 16.94 -4.42 3.50
N PRO A 237 17.40 -4.89 4.69
CA PRO A 237 16.48 -5.29 5.77
C PRO A 237 15.70 -4.11 6.38
N VAL A 238 16.12 -2.88 6.13
CA VAL A 238 15.43 -1.65 6.57
C VAL A 238 14.52 -1.05 5.49
N ILE A 239 14.45 -1.66 4.30
CA ILE A 239 13.61 -1.14 3.20
C ILE A 239 12.13 -1.11 3.60
N GLY A 240 11.37 -0.20 3.03
CA GLY A 240 9.93 -0.09 3.30
C GLY A 240 9.58 0.55 4.65
N LEU A 241 10.54 1.13 5.37
CA LEU A 241 10.23 1.95 6.55
C LEU A 241 9.35 3.15 6.15
N GLY A 242 8.21 3.31 6.84
CA GLY A 242 7.26 4.40 6.60
C GLY A 242 6.24 4.13 5.48
N TYR A 243 6.37 3.03 4.73
CA TYR A 243 5.41 2.69 3.65
C TYR A 243 4.01 2.36 4.20
N GLU A 244 3.94 1.88 5.44
CA GLU A 244 2.68 1.73 6.16
C GLU A 244 1.95 3.06 6.31
N PHE A 245 2.66 4.13 6.66
CA PHE A 245 2.09 5.46 6.82
C PHE A 245 1.70 6.08 5.47
N ASP A 246 2.53 5.92 4.45
CA ASP A 246 2.22 6.37 3.07
C ASP A 246 0.95 5.68 2.55
N ALA A 247 0.80 4.37 2.78
CA ALA A 247 -0.36 3.61 2.37
C ALA A 247 -1.63 4.02 3.13
N ILE A 248 -1.56 4.18 4.46
CA ILE A 248 -2.67 4.66 5.27
C ILE A 248 -3.09 6.07 4.81
N ALA A 249 -2.11 6.97 4.64
CA ALA A 249 -2.38 8.34 4.18
C ALA A 249 -3.07 8.34 2.80
N ALA A 250 -2.57 7.57 1.85
CA ALA A 250 -3.16 7.46 0.52
C ALA A 250 -4.61 6.96 0.56
N VAL A 251 -4.89 5.94 1.38
CA VAL A 251 -6.23 5.35 1.53
C VAL A 251 -7.20 6.33 2.21
N VAL A 252 -6.75 7.02 3.27
CA VAL A 252 -7.58 7.97 4.03
C VAL A 252 -7.81 9.25 3.25
N ILE A 253 -6.78 9.84 2.64
CA ILE A 253 -6.93 10.99 1.73
C ILE A 253 -7.88 10.63 0.59
N GLY A 254 -7.80 9.40 0.08
CA GLY A 254 -8.71 8.85 -0.90
C GLY A 254 -10.17 8.72 -0.45
N GLY A 255 -10.48 9.02 0.83
CA GLY A 255 -11.83 9.04 1.38
C GLY A 255 -12.32 7.70 1.92
N THR A 256 -11.44 6.77 2.21
CA THR A 256 -11.78 5.54 2.93
C THR A 256 -11.86 5.84 4.44
N SER A 257 -12.95 5.42 5.08
CA SER A 257 -13.17 5.61 6.52
C SER A 257 -12.30 4.67 7.35
N LEU A 258 -11.57 5.22 8.32
CA LEU A 258 -10.83 4.40 9.30
C LEU A 258 -11.75 3.59 10.22
N ALA A 259 -13.02 3.97 10.34
CA ALA A 259 -14.01 3.19 11.07
C ALA A 259 -14.49 1.95 10.29
N GLY A 260 -14.07 1.79 9.02
CA GLY A 260 -14.50 0.71 8.13
C GLY A 260 -15.81 1.03 7.38
N GLY A 261 -16.25 0.07 6.58
CA GLY A 261 -17.54 0.09 5.88
C GLY A 261 -17.68 1.09 4.72
N GLU A 262 -16.80 2.06 4.59
CA GLU A 262 -16.87 3.09 3.55
C GLU A 262 -15.50 3.33 2.90
N GLY A 263 -15.47 3.36 1.58
CA GLY A 263 -14.25 3.63 0.80
C GLY A 263 -14.41 3.28 -0.67
N ARG A 264 -13.51 3.81 -1.52
CA ARG A 264 -13.48 3.53 -2.96
C ARG A 264 -12.04 3.45 -3.47
N LEU A 265 -11.80 2.45 -4.30
CA LEU A 265 -10.48 2.23 -4.88
C LEU A 265 -10.02 3.38 -5.80
N SER A 266 -10.97 4.04 -6.50
CA SER A 266 -10.68 5.25 -7.28
C SER A 266 -10.18 6.42 -6.42
N GLY A 267 -10.73 6.58 -5.22
CA GLY A 267 -10.22 7.56 -4.26
C GLY A 267 -8.82 7.20 -3.77
N THR A 268 -8.59 5.93 -3.42
CA THR A 268 -7.25 5.44 -3.04
C THR A 268 -6.22 5.69 -4.13
N LEU A 269 -6.57 5.50 -5.41
CA LEU A 269 -5.69 5.82 -6.54
C LEU A 269 -5.29 7.31 -6.55
N LEU A 270 -6.25 8.22 -6.36
CA LEU A 270 -5.97 9.66 -6.26
C LEU A 270 -5.08 9.98 -5.05
N GLY A 271 -5.35 9.36 -3.90
CA GLY A 271 -4.50 9.51 -2.71
C GLY A 271 -3.08 9.02 -2.93
N VAL A 272 -2.90 7.89 -3.61
CA VAL A 272 -1.58 7.36 -4.01
C VAL A 272 -0.82 8.35 -4.89
N LEU A 273 -1.49 8.96 -5.88
CA LEU A 273 -0.86 9.97 -6.73
C LEU A 273 -0.44 11.21 -5.92
N ILE A 274 -1.28 11.66 -4.98
CA ILE A 274 -0.94 12.79 -4.09
C ILE A 274 0.32 12.48 -3.28
N ILE A 275 0.37 11.32 -2.63
CA ILE A 275 1.55 10.93 -1.82
C ILE A 275 2.79 10.75 -2.69
N ALA A 276 2.66 10.14 -3.88
CA ALA A 276 3.79 9.98 -4.80
C ALA A 276 4.33 11.34 -5.30
N MET A 277 3.44 12.28 -5.63
CA MET A 277 3.81 13.64 -6.03
C MET A 277 4.46 14.40 -4.86
N LEU A 278 3.96 14.26 -3.64
CA LEU A 278 4.55 14.86 -2.45
C LEU A 278 5.97 14.34 -2.22
N ASN A 279 6.18 13.03 -2.23
CA ASN A 279 7.49 12.41 -2.08
C ASN A 279 8.45 12.85 -3.19
N ASN A 280 7.98 12.90 -4.43
CA ASN A 280 8.77 13.39 -5.56
C ASN A 280 9.13 14.87 -5.41
N ALA A 281 8.19 15.70 -4.95
CA ALA A 281 8.43 17.12 -4.72
C ALA A 281 9.54 17.35 -3.68
N LEU A 282 9.49 16.66 -2.52
CA LEU A 282 10.50 16.76 -1.48
C LEU A 282 11.89 16.40 -2.03
N ASN A 283 11.97 15.37 -2.87
CA ASN A 283 13.22 15.00 -3.55
C ASN A 283 13.70 16.08 -4.55
N LEU A 284 12.79 16.66 -5.36
CA LEU A 284 13.15 17.67 -6.34
C LEU A 284 13.69 18.99 -5.74
N ILE A 285 13.17 19.37 -4.57
CA ILE A 285 13.62 20.55 -3.83
C ILE A 285 14.78 20.23 -2.86
N ASN A 286 15.35 19.01 -2.97
CA ASN A 286 16.47 18.53 -2.16
C ASN A 286 16.22 18.60 -0.63
N VAL A 287 14.99 18.35 -0.19
CA VAL A 287 14.71 18.19 1.24
C VAL A 287 15.38 16.91 1.73
N SER A 288 16.17 17.01 2.78
CA SER A 288 16.83 15.84 3.36
C SER A 288 15.77 14.81 3.81
N SER A 289 16.06 13.53 3.58
CA SER A 289 15.20 12.40 3.98
C SER A 289 14.84 12.40 5.47
N PHE A 290 15.63 13.09 6.32
CA PHE A 290 15.31 13.28 7.73
C PHE A 290 14.04 14.11 7.96
N TYR A 291 13.74 15.05 7.07
CA TYR A 291 12.54 15.89 7.16
C TYR A 291 11.31 15.27 6.48
N GLU A 292 11.49 14.26 5.62
CA GLU A 292 10.36 13.58 4.95
C GLU A 292 9.36 13.04 5.97
N GLY A 293 9.82 12.42 7.06
CA GLY A 293 8.95 11.91 8.12
C GLY A 293 8.13 12.99 8.81
N ILE A 294 8.70 14.19 9.02
CA ILE A 294 8.00 15.32 9.62
C ILE A 294 6.89 15.82 8.69
N VAL A 295 7.22 16.02 7.41
CA VAL A 295 6.25 16.49 6.40
C VAL A 295 5.11 15.49 6.23
N LYS A 296 5.43 14.20 6.11
CA LYS A 296 4.44 13.12 6.00
C LYS A 296 3.53 13.08 7.23
N GLY A 297 4.09 13.15 8.43
CA GLY A 297 3.32 13.18 9.68
C GLY A 297 2.35 14.36 9.73
N MET A 298 2.78 15.56 9.32
CA MET A 298 1.91 16.74 9.24
C MET A 298 0.79 16.55 8.19
N VAL A 299 1.11 16.01 7.01
CA VAL A 299 0.11 15.78 5.95
C VAL A 299 -0.93 14.78 6.41
N ILE A 300 -0.51 13.67 7.06
CA ILE A 300 -1.43 12.66 7.62
C ILE A 300 -2.32 13.28 8.69
N ALA A 301 -1.76 14.04 9.63
CA ALA A 301 -2.51 14.70 10.69
C ALA A 301 -3.55 15.68 10.12
N LEU A 302 -3.16 16.52 9.15
CA LEU A 302 -4.07 17.44 8.47
C LEU A 302 -5.18 16.71 7.72
N ALA A 303 -4.85 15.62 7.01
CA ALA A 303 -5.83 14.80 6.31
C ALA A 303 -6.87 14.20 7.27
N LEU A 304 -6.43 13.69 8.43
CA LEU A 304 -7.31 13.13 9.46
C LEU A 304 -8.21 14.21 10.08
N ILE A 305 -7.67 15.40 10.37
CA ILE A 305 -8.45 16.53 10.90
C ILE A 305 -9.52 16.95 9.90
N LEU A 306 -9.15 17.15 8.63
CA LEU A 306 -10.08 17.51 7.57
C LEU A 306 -11.17 16.44 7.37
N HIS A 307 -10.78 15.16 7.37
CA HIS A 307 -11.73 14.05 7.27
C HIS A 307 -12.72 14.06 8.47
N GLY A 308 -12.22 14.25 9.68
CA GLY A 308 -13.06 14.34 10.88
C GLY A 308 -14.01 15.54 10.91
N LEU A 309 -13.62 16.67 10.32
CA LEU A 309 -14.50 17.84 10.17
C LEU A 309 -15.60 17.61 9.13
N VAL A 310 -15.25 17.03 7.98
CA VAL A 310 -16.22 16.74 6.90
C VAL A 310 -17.19 15.61 7.27
N SER A 311 -16.76 14.64 8.08
CA SER A 311 -17.64 13.54 8.52
C SER A 311 -18.73 13.98 9.50
N LYS A 312 -18.56 15.13 10.18
CA LYS A 312 -19.52 15.72 11.12
C LYS A 312 -20.57 16.63 10.45
N LEU A 313 -20.34 16.99 9.18
CA LEU A 313 -21.29 17.71 8.32
C LEU A 313 -22.15 16.73 7.50
#